data_f726f042f95a048829cbd1a5dc777191
#
_entry.id   f726f042f95a048829cbd1a5dc777191
#
_cell.length_a   1.000
_cell.length_b   1.000
_cell.length_c   1.000
_cell.angle_alpha   90.00
_cell.angle_beta   90.00
_cell.angle_gamma   90.00
#
_symmetry.space_group_name_H-M   'P 1'
#
loop_
_entity.id
_entity.type
_entity.pdbx_description
1 polymer ?
#
loop_
_entity_poly.entity_id
_entity_poly.type
_entity_poly.pdbx_seq_one_letter_code
_entity_poly.pdbx_strand_id
1 'polypeptide(L)'
;MREYTDQEICQIIQDYDRIIQELRYGVEAFVRELVSLDSNDDWLCSLLALQHSGTGSATTHSSLHDLSDLLKNKKFKGMEYASELQKGINEKLEAIDGIQKIHRCYMCLPRKEHEILQLLYEKSISWNEVAKALQIALQTVKRRRKHALNMIHSMYHSNLDVHELINSNWIKAIYKGTDNYSKTGNP
;
A
#
# COMPACT_ATOMS: atom_id res chain seq x y z
N MET A 1 4.75 -4.46 10.12
CA MET A 1 3.64 -4.90 9.24
C MET A 1 2.40 -4.13 9.67
N ARG A 2 1.76 -3.40 8.74
CA ARG A 2 0.56 -2.60 9.04
C ARG A 2 -0.61 -3.52 9.34
N GLU A 3 -1.43 -3.19 10.34
CA GLU A 3 -2.71 -3.83 10.60
C GLU A 3 -3.80 -3.17 9.76
N TYR A 4 -4.71 -3.97 9.22
CA TYR A 4 -5.86 -3.51 8.45
C TYR A 4 -7.14 -3.92 9.14
N THR A 5 -8.09 -3.01 9.22
CA THR A 5 -9.44 -3.27 9.74
C THR A 5 -10.29 -4.00 8.69
N ASP A 6 -11.37 -4.64 9.12
CA ASP A 6 -12.37 -5.26 8.23
C ASP A 6 -12.88 -4.26 7.18
N GLN A 7 -13.05 -2.99 7.56
CA GLN A 7 -13.53 -1.94 6.67
C GLN A 7 -12.50 -1.59 5.60
N GLU A 8 -11.22 -1.47 5.97
CA GLU A 8 -10.13 -1.24 5.01
C GLU A 8 -9.97 -2.41 4.04
N ILE A 9 -10.08 -3.66 4.53
CA ILE A 9 -10.04 -4.85 3.66
C ILE A 9 -11.19 -4.83 2.65
N CYS A 10 -12.41 -4.50 3.09
CA CYS A 10 -13.56 -4.38 2.19
C CYS A 10 -13.35 -3.29 1.13
N GLN A 11 -12.78 -2.15 1.52
CA GLN A 11 -12.48 -1.07 0.59
C GLN A 11 -11.35 -1.45 -0.39
N ILE A 12 -10.35 -2.19 0.07
CA ILE A 12 -9.30 -2.73 -0.80
C ILE A 12 -9.90 -3.68 -1.84
N ILE A 13 -10.82 -4.57 -1.45
CA ILE A 13 -11.49 -5.48 -2.39
C ILE A 13 -12.30 -4.70 -3.43
N GLN A 14 -13.01 -3.66 -2.99
CA GLN A 14 -13.86 -2.84 -3.84
C GLN A 14 -13.07 -2.00 -4.84
N ASP A 15 -12.00 -1.36 -4.40
CA ASP A 15 -11.31 -0.29 -5.13
C ASP A 15 -9.84 -0.63 -5.43
N TYR A 16 -9.47 -1.90 -5.46
CA TYR A 16 -8.07 -2.35 -5.54
C TYR A 16 -7.26 -1.63 -6.63
N ASP A 17 -7.74 -1.66 -7.88
CA ASP A 17 -7.01 -1.07 -9.00
C ASP A 17 -6.83 0.44 -8.85
N ARG A 18 -7.87 1.14 -8.39
CA ARG A 18 -7.82 2.58 -8.15
C ARG A 18 -6.81 2.93 -7.07
N ILE A 19 -6.85 2.24 -5.92
CA ILE A 19 -5.93 2.48 -4.80
C ILE A 19 -4.47 2.23 -5.22
N ILE A 20 -4.20 1.14 -5.93
CA ILE A 20 -2.85 0.82 -6.42
C ILE A 20 -2.35 1.88 -7.41
N GLN A 21 -3.20 2.34 -8.32
CA GLN A 21 -2.85 3.41 -9.26
C GLN A 21 -2.54 4.72 -8.55
N GLU A 22 -3.37 5.15 -7.61
CA GLU A 22 -3.16 6.38 -6.83
C GLU A 22 -1.82 6.33 -6.06
N LEU A 23 -1.49 5.19 -5.44
CA LEU A 23 -0.22 5.02 -4.75
C LEU A 23 0.97 5.05 -5.70
N ARG A 24 0.89 4.39 -6.87
CA ARG A 24 1.94 4.40 -7.90
C ARG A 24 2.18 5.81 -8.44
N TYR A 25 1.12 6.57 -8.76
CA TYR A 25 1.24 7.97 -9.17
C TYR A 25 1.91 8.82 -8.09
N GLY A 26 1.60 8.56 -6.81
CA GLY A 26 2.27 9.23 -5.70
C GLY A 26 3.77 8.90 -5.60
N VAL A 27 4.16 7.65 -5.84
CA VAL A 27 5.58 7.25 -5.91
C VAL A 27 6.27 7.93 -7.08
N GLU A 28 5.67 7.90 -8.27
CA GLU A 28 6.23 8.56 -9.47
C GLU A 28 6.39 10.07 -9.29
N ALA A 29 5.44 10.74 -8.60
CA ALA A 29 5.53 12.15 -8.31
C ALA A 29 6.74 12.45 -7.40
N PHE A 30 6.92 11.69 -6.33
CA PHE A 30 8.05 11.84 -5.42
C PHE A 30 9.39 11.54 -6.08
N VAL A 31 9.46 10.52 -6.94
CA VAL A 31 10.67 10.18 -7.70
C VAL A 31 11.04 11.33 -8.67
N ARG A 32 10.05 11.88 -9.40
CA ARG A 32 10.29 13.02 -10.29
C ARG A 32 10.82 14.24 -9.53
N GLU A 33 10.26 14.49 -8.35
CA GLU A 33 10.70 15.59 -7.51
C GLU A 33 12.11 15.36 -6.96
N LEU A 34 12.42 14.14 -6.53
CA LEU A 34 13.77 13.75 -6.09
C LEU A 34 14.81 13.94 -7.20
N VAL A 35 14.50 13.51 -8.44
CA VAL A 35 15.38 13.69 -9.60
C VAL A 35 15.54 15.17 -9.94
N SER A 36 14.51 16.00 -9.78
CA SER A 36 14.60 17.44 -10.02
C SER A 36 15.50 18.18 -9.03
N LEU A 37 15.62 17.66 -7.80
CA LEU A 37 16.56 18.22 -6.81
C LEU A 37 18.02 17.97 -7.21
N ASP A 38 18.32 16.79 -7.73
CA ASP A 38 19.67 16.41 -8.17
C ASP A 38 20.13 17.25 -9.37
N SER A 39 19.22 17.54 -10.32
CA SER A 39 19.52 18.40 -11.48
C SER A 39 19.72 19.89 -11.13
N ASN A 40 19.16 20.36 -10.02
CA ASN A 40 19.36 21.73 -9.54
C ASN A 40 20.72 21.95 -8.85
N ASP A 41 21.36 20.90 -8.33
CA ASP A 41 22.73 21.00 -7.78
C ASP A 41 23.77 21.26 -8.88
N ASP A 42 23.59 20.72 -10.08
CA ASP A 42 24.45 20.92 -11.24
C ASP A 42 24.39 22.39 -11.74
N TRP A 43 23.22 23.03 -11.69
CA TRP A 43 23.04 24.44 -12.00
C TRP A 43 23.73 25.36 -10.96
N LEU A 44 23.68 24.99 -9.67
CA LEU A 44 24.40 25.72 -8.60
C LEU A 44 25.90 25.60 -8.72
N CYS A 45 26.43 24.45 -9.09
CA CYS A 45 27.85 24.24 -9.37
C CYS A 45 28.30 25.07 -10.60
N SER A 46 27.46 25.14 -11.62
CA SER A 46 27.71 25.94 -12.82
C SER A 46 27.73 27.48 -12.53
N LEU A 47 26.84 27.97 -11.66
CA LEU A 47 26.81 29.38 -11.21
C LEU A 47 28.03 29.74 -10.38
N LEU A 48 28.50 28.83 -9.51
CA LEU A 48 29.71 29.01 -8.72
C LEU A 48 30.98 29.03 -9.61
N ALA A 49 31.04 28.19 -10.63
CA ALA A 49 32.13 28.15 -11.59
C ALA A 49 32.22 29.48 -12.42
N LEU A 50 31.07 30.07 -12.78
CA LEU A 50 30.98 31.34 -13.47
C LEU A 50 31.43 32.52 -12.60
N GLN A 51 31.20 32.52 -11.29
CA GLN A 51 31.69 33.53 -10.36
C GLN A 51 33.20 33.46 -10.15
N HIS A 52 33.82 32.30 -10.30
CA HIS A 52 35.29 32.12 -10.16
C HIS A 52 36.04 32.50 -11.43
N SER A 53 35.37 32.63 -12.59
CA SER A 53 36.01 33.04 -13.86
C SER A 53 36.03 34.55 -14.12
N GLY A 54 35.42 35.34 -13.24
CA GLY A 54 35.43 36.82 -13.29
C GLY A 54 36.73 37.38 -12.72
N THR A 55 37.65 37.73 -13.61
CA THR A 55 38.89 38.46 -13.30
C THR A 55 38.60 39.81 -12.65
N GLY A 56 39.07 40.00 -11.42
CA GLY A 56 39.47 41.31 -10.91
C GLY A 56 38.40 42.15 -10.25
N SER A 57 38.42 42.20 -8.96
CA SER A 57 38.48 43.38 -8.12
C SER A 57 38.23 43.03 -6.67
N ALA A 58 39.08 43.51 -5.78
CA ALA A 58 39.02 43.32 -4.36
C ALA A 58 37.71 43.83 -3.79
N THR A 59 36.86 42.97 -3.35
CA THR A 59 35.75 43.30 -2.48
C THR A 59 35.54 42.19 -1.43
N THR A 60 35.95 42.55 -0.24
CA THR A 60 35.50 42.11 1.07
C THR A 60 35.31 40.59 1.31
N HIS A 61 36.24 40.05 2.07
CA HIS A 61 36.23 38.71 2.69
C HIS A 61 34.92 38.34 3.42
N SER A 62 34.08 39.29 3.74
CA SER A 62 32.79 39.11 4.42
C SER A 62 31.72 38.43 3.54
N SER A 63 31.64 38.75 2.26
CA SER A 63 30.57 38.27 1.38
C SER A 63 30.74 36.79 0.95
N LEU A 64 32.00 36.31 0.91
CA LEU A 64 32.31 34.91 0.55
C LEU A 64 31.97 33.92 1.69
N HIS A 65 32.11 34.36 2.94
CA HIS A 65 31.71 33.56 4.11
C HIS A 65 30.21 33.42 4.16
N ASP A 66 29.45 34.50 3.98
CA ASP A 66 27.97 34.47 3.97
C ASP A 66 27.46 33.58 2.83
N LEU A 67 28.07 33.63 1.64
CA LEU A 67 27.67 32.79 0.50
C LEU A 67 27.94 31.31 0.75
N SER A 68 29.09 30.99 1.35
CA SER A 68 29.44 29.62 1.73
C SER A 68 28.47 29.03 2.79
N ASP A 69 28.09 29.86 3.77
CA ASP A 69 27.16 29.45 4.80
C ASP A 69 25.70 29.31 4.29
N LEU A 70 25.31 30.22 3.37
CA LEU A 70 24.00 30.07 2.68
C LEU A 70 23.96 28.81 1.79
N LEU A 71 25.05 28.44 1.12
CA LEU A 71 25.16 27.25 0.30
C LEU A 71 25.15 25.99 1.17
N LYS A 72 25.86 25.98 2.30
CA LYS A 72 25.82 24.87 3.27
C LYS A 72 24.41 24.69 3.80
N ASN A 73 23.74 25.75 4.21
CA ASN A 73 22.38 25.71 4.72
C ASN A 73 21.38 25.24 3.65
N LYS A 74 21.55 25.67 2.38
CA LYS A 74 20.70 25.24 1.27
C LYS A 74 20.92 23.76 0.93
N LYS A 75 22.20 23.32 0.91
CA LYS A 75 22.56 21.91 0.70
C LYS A 75 22.03 21.04 1.81
N PHE A 76 22.13 21.46 3.07
CA PHE A 76 21.59 20.74 4.22
C PHE A 76 20.08 20.61 4.15
N LYS A 77 19.35 21.70 3.83
CA LYS A 77 17.89 21.67 3.63
C LYS A 77 17.49 20.80 2.44
N GLY A 78 18.27 20.80 1.36
CA GLY A 78 18.06 19.93 0.21
C GLY A 78 18.20 18.46 0.56
N MET A 79 19.19 18.10 1.37
CA MET A 79 19.37 16.73 1.85
C MET A 79 18.28 16.28 2.81
N GLU A 80 17.81 17.16 3.70
CA GLU A 80 16.70 16.90 4.59
C GLU A 80 15.41 16.63 3.79
N TYR A 81 15.12 17.49 2.82
CA TYR A 81 13.96 17.34 1.94
C TYR A 81 14.04 16.06 1.07
N ALA A 82 15.21 15.74 0.51
CA ALA A 82 15.42 14.49 -0.21
C ALA A 82 15.18 13.26 0.67
N SER A 83 15.59 13.33 1.95
CA SER A 83 15.33 12.29 2.93
C SER A 83 13.84 12.11 3.23
N GLU A 84 13.09 13.21 3.33
CA GLU A 84 11.63 13.18 3.50
C GLU A 84 10.92 12.57 2.29
N LEU A 85 11.32 12.93 1.08
CA LEU A 85 10.80 12.33 -0.16
C LEU A 85 11.07 10.83 -0.21
N GLN A 86 12.31 10.42 0.11
CA GLN A 86 12.69 9.00 0.16
C GLN A 86 11.85 8.22 1.18
N LYS A 87 11.61 8.81 2.34
CA LYS A 87 10.73 8.23 3.36
C LYS A 87 9.30 8.08 2.83
N GLY A 88 8.76 9.12 2.19
CA GLY A 88 7.43 9.08 1.58
C GLY A 88 7.30 8.03 0.47
N ILE A 89 8.35 7.82 -0.34
CA ILE A 89 8.40 6.74 -1.32
C ILE A 89 8.32 5.38 -0.64
N ASN A 90 9.14 5.14 0.39
CA ASN A 90 9.18 3.87 1.10
C ASN A 90 7.82 3.56 1.77
N GLU A 91 7.20 4.54 2.41
CA GLU A 91 5.88 4.40 3.03
C GLU A 91 4.80 3.98 2.00
N LYS A 92 4.84 4.58 0.80
CA LYS A 92 3.91 4.22 -0.28
C LYS A 92 4.19 2.83 -0.85
N LEU A 93 5.45 2.44 -1.00
CA LEU A 93 5.83 1.09 -1.45
C LEU A 93 5.40 0.04 -0.43
N GLU A 94 5.61 0.26 0.85
CA GLU A 94 5.13 -0.63 1.92
C GLU A 94 3.59 -0.74 1.91
N ALA A 95 2.89 0.36 1.65
CA ALA A 95 1.43 0.34 1.51
C ALA A 95 0.98 -0.49 0.29
N ILE A 96 1.66 -0.35 -0.85
CA ILE A 96 1.40 -1.15 -2.06
C ILE A 96 1.59 -2.65 -1.76
N ASP A 97 2.70 -3.03 -1.12
CA ASP A 97 2.98 -4.42 -0.77
C ASP A 97 1.92 -5.00 0.16
N GLY A 98 1.53 -4.23 1.19
CA GLY A 98 0.47 -4.65 2.13
C GLY A 98 -0.88 -4.85 1.44
N ILE A 99 -1.30 -3.93 0.57
CA ILE A 99 -2.55 -4.00 -0.18
C ILE A 99 -2.53 -5.16 -1.17
N GLN A 100 -1.42 -5.36 -1.89
CA GLN A 100 -1.26 -6.50 -2.78
C GLN A 100 -1.32 -7.83 -2.04
N LYS A 101 -0.73 -7.91 -0.85
CA LYS A 101 -0.81 -9.11 0.00
C LYS A 101 -2.26 -9.40 0.40
N ILE A 102 -3.04 -8.39 0.82
CA ILE A 102 -4.47 -8.55 1.14
C ILE A 102 -5.25 -9.03 -0.08
N HIS A 103 -5.04 -8.41 -1.24
CA HIS A 103 -5.73 -8.82 -2.46
C HIS A 103 -5.39 -10.26 -2.86
N ARG A 104 -4.13 -10.69 -2.71
CA ARG A 104 -3.75 -12.10 -2.93
C ARG A 104 -4.46 -13.03 -1.94
N CYS A 105 -4.53 -12.66 -0.65
CA CYS A 105 -5.29 -13.44 0.34
C CYS A 105 -6.78 -13.54 -0.05
N TYR A 106 -7.39 -12.47 -0.54
CA TYR A 106 -8.75 -12.48 -1.07
C TYR A 106 -8.90 -13.47 -2.24
N MET A 107 -7.98 -13.45 -3.20
CA MET A 107 -7.99 -14.38 -4.35
C MET A 107 -7.77 -15.85 -3.95
N CYS A 108 -7.12 -16.11 -2.80
CA CYS A 108 -6.91 -17.45 -2.25
C CYS A 108 -8.09 -17.97 -1.42
N LEU A 109 -9.15 -17.18 -1.25
CA LEU A 109 -10.33 -17.62 -0.50
C LEU A 109 -11.02 -18.80 -1.17
N PRO A 110 -11.66 -19.68 -0.40
CA PRO A 110 -12.55 -20.71 -0.92
C PRO A 110 -13.68 -20.10 -1.75
N ARG A 111 -14.10 -20.80 -2.80
CA ARG A 111 -15.07 -20.29 -3.79
C ARG A 111 -16.33 -19.65 -3.17
N LYS A 112 -16.88 -20.26 -2.12
CA LYS A 112 -18.13 -19.77 -1.48
C LYS A 112 -17.92 -18.46 -0.71
N GLU A 113 -16.79 -18.31 -0.04
CA GLU A 113 -16.38 -17.13 0.70
C GLU A 113 -15.98 -16.01 -0.26
N HIS A 114 -15.20 -16.32 -1.29
CA HIS A 114 -14.82 -15.39 -2.36
C HIS A 114 -16.05 -14.83 -3.09
N GLU A 115 -16.98 -15.67 -3.51
CA GLU A 115 -18.21 -15.29 -4.23
C GLU A 115 -19.06 -14.29 -3.41
N ILE A 116 -19.17 -14.48 -2.10
CA ILE A 116 -19.91 -13.55 -1.23
C ILE A 116 -19.23 -12.19 -1.18
N LEU A 117 -17.90 -12.13 -0.97
CA LEU A 117 -17.17 -10.85 -0.93
C LEU A 117 -17.20 -10.18 -2.30
N GLN A 118 -17.09 -10.94 -3.39
CA GLN A 118 -17.18 -10.45 -4.75
C GLN A 118 -18.53 -9.78 -5.01
N LEU A 119 -19.63 -10.43 -4.68
CA LEU A 119 -20.98 -9.88 -4.88
C LEU A 119 -21.21 -8.62 -4.04
N LEU A 120 -20.76 -8.63 -2.78
CA LEU A 120 -20.97 -7.51 -1.87
C LEU A 120 -20.12 -6.29 -2.21
N TYR A 121 -18.84 -6.47 -2.57
CA TYR A 121 -17.88 -5.38 -2.67
C TYR A 121 -17.46 -5.05 -4.10
N GLU A 122 -17.11 -6.02 -4.95
CA GLU A 122 -16.77 -5.72 -6.34
C GLU A 122 -18.01 -5.34 -7.16
N LYS A 123 -19.11 -6.09 -6.98
CA LYS A 123 -20.37 -5.84 -7.70
C LYS A 123 -21.32 -4.91 -6.94
N SER A 124 -20.99 -4.51 -5.73
CA SER A 124 -21.78 -3.61 -4.88
C SER A 124 -23.26 -4.02 -4.75
N ILE A 125 -23.53 -5.33 -4.69
CA ILE A 125 -24.87 -5.91 -4.58
C ILE A 125 -25.32 -5.84 -3.12
N SER A 126 -26.61 -5.53 -2.89
CA SER A 126 -27.18 -5.46 -1.55
C SER A 126 -27.22 -6.84 -0.87
N TRP A 127 -27.14 -6.87 0.45
CA TRP A 127 -27.15 -8.08 1.27
C TRP A 127 -28.34 -9.02 0.97
N ASN A 128 -29.52 -8.43 0.74
CA ASN A 128 -30.74 -9.18 0.45
C ASN A 128 -30.69 -9.80 -0.96
N GLU A 129 -30.13 -9.10 -1.91
CA GLU A 129 -29.96 -9.59 -3.28
C GLU A 129 -28.89 -10.69 -3.33
N VAL A 130 -27.79 -10.55 -2.58
CA VAL A 130 -26.79 -11.63 -2.45
C VAL A 130 -27.42 -12.88 -1.84
N ALA A 131 -28.24 -12.73 -0.78
CA ALA A 131 -28.95 -13.85 -0.18
C ALA A 131 -29.89 -14.56 -1.17
N LYS A 132 -30.62 -13.78 -1.99
CA LYS A 132 -31.48 -14.32 -3.06
C LYS A 132 -30.68 -14.98 -4.17
N ALA A 133 -29.63 -14.33 -4.66
CA ALA A 133 -28.80 -14.84 -5.75
C ALA A 133 -28.11 -16.19 -5.38
N LEU A 134 -27.67 -16.32 -4.14
CA LEU A 134 -27.03 -17.53 -3.64
C LEU A 134 -28.02 -18.56 -3.02
N GLN A 135 -29.32 -18.23 -2.97
CA GLN A 135 -30.36 -19.06 -2.36
C GLN A 135 -30.04 -19.46 -0.91
N ILE A 136 -29.49 -18.57 -0.12
CA ILE A 136 -29.15 -18.78 1.30
C ILE A 136 -29.78 -17.71 2.19
N ALA A 137 -29.95 -18.02 3.48
CA ALA A 137 -30.47 -17.06 4.43
C ALA A 137 -29.50 -15.87 4.61
N LEU A 138 -30.05 -14.65 4.80
CA LEU A 138 -29.28 -13.42 5.04
C LEU A 138 -28.28 -13.60 6.20
N GLN A 139 -28.66 -14.28 7.26
CA GLN A 139 -27.79 -14.57 8.39
C GLN A 139 -26.57 -15.43 7.99
N THR A 140 -26.76 -16.34 7.04
CA THR A 140 -25.67 -17.15 6.49
C THR A 140 -24.70 -16.29 5.67
N VAL A 141 -25.19 -15.31 4.89
CA VAL A 141 -24.35 -14.34 4.18
C VAL A 141 -23.48 -13.56 5.17
N LYS A 142 -24.09 -13.01 6.23
CA LYS A 142 -23.36 -12.26 7.28
C LYS A 142 -22.29 -13.11 7.96
N ARG A 143 -22.62 -14.35 8.34
CA ARG A 143 -21.68 -15.29 8.97
C ARG A 143 -20.51 -15.62 8.05
N ARG A 144 -20.78 -15.95 6.78
CA ARG A 144 -19.75 -16.29 5.80
C ARG A 144 -18.85 -15.10 5.47
N ARG A 145 -19.42 -13.89 5.34
CA ARG A 145 -18.60 -12.67 5.19
C ARG A 145 -17.61 -12.52 6.34
N LYS A 146 -18.10 -12.61 7.60
CA LYS A 146 -17.22 -12.51 8.77
C LYS A 146 -16.13 -13.57 8.74
N HIS A 147 -16.49 -14.80 8.38
CA HIS A 147 -15.55 -15.90 8.25
C HIS A 147 -14.49 -15.61 7.17
N ALA A 148 -14.91 -15.14 6.00
CA ALA A 148 -14.00 -14.78 4.92
C ALA A 148 -13.00 -13.69 5.33
N LEU A 149 -13.45 -12.63 6.02
CA LEU A 149 -12.57 -11.57 6.52
C LEU A 149 -11.58 -12.10 7.56
N ASN A 150 -12.02 -12.95 8.49
CA ASN A 150 -11.12 -13.60 9.45
C ASN A 150 -10.06 -14.47 8.75
N MET A 151 -10.43 -15.14 7.67
CA MET A 151 -9.47 -15.90 6.84
C MET A 151 -8.43 -14.99 6.20
N ILE A 152 -8.85 -13.85 5.61
CA ILE A 152 -7.92 -12.86 5.04
C ILE A 152 -6.96 -12.36 6.11
N HIS A 153 -7.44 -11.97 7.30
CA HIS A 153 -6.59 -11.55 8.41
C HIS A 153 -5.56 -12.62 8.78
N SER A 154 -6.00 -13.85 8.95
CA SER A 154 -5.11 -14.96 9.33
C SER A 154 -4.07 -15.25 8.23
N MET A 155 -4.45 -15.22 6.95
CA MET A 155 -3.53 -15.37 5.82
C MET A 155 -2.55 -14.19 5.73
N TYR A 156 -3.02 -12.97 5.93
CA TYR A 156 -2.20 -11.77 5.90
C TYR A 156 -1.11 -11.79 6.97
N HIS A 157 -1.41 -12.25 8.18
CA HIS A 157 -0.46 -12.37 9.28
C HIS A 157 0.42 -13.62 9.21
N SER A 158 0.10 -14.56 8.33
CA SER A 158 0.98 -15.71 8.08
C SER A 158 2.24 -15.28 7.31
N ASN A 159 3.37 -15.93 7.60
CA ASN A 159 4.61 -15.75 6.83
C ASN A 159 4.65 -16.62 5.57
N LEU A 160 3.52 -17.23 5.20
CA LEU A 160 3.43 -18.14 4.06
C LEU A 160 3.42 -17.35 2.74
N ASP A 161 4.16 -17.84 1.76
CA ASP A 161 4.06 -17.36 0.39
C ASP A 161 2.71 -17.77 -0.23
N VAL A 162 2.32 -17.11 -1.33
CA VAL A 162 1.07 -17.38 -2.04
C VAL A 162 0.97 -18.84 -2.49
N HIS A 163 2.06 -19.42 -2.97
CA HIS A 163 2.11 -20.84 -3.33
C HIS A 163 1.92 -21.76 -2.12
N GLU A 164 2.46 -21.38 -0.98
CA GLU A 164 2.31 -22.10 0.28
C GLU A 164 0.89 -21.93 0.84
N LEU A 165 0.27 -20.74 0.69
CA LEU A 165 -1.14 -20.52 1.05
C LEU A 165 -2.10 -21.37 0.22
N ILE A 166 -1.87 -21.48 -1.09
CA ILE A 166 -2.70 -22.29 -1.99
C ILE A 166 -2.50 -23.80 -1.73
N ASN A 167 -1.27 -24.23 -1.49
CA ASN A 167 -0.90 -25.62 -1.34
C ASN A 167 -0.92 -26.11 0.14
N SER A 168 -1.03 -25.18 1.09
CA SER A 168 -0.94 -25.54 2.50
C SER A 168 -2.18 -26.33 2.95
N ASN A 169 -1.93 -27.29 3.85
CA ASN A 169 -2.99 -27.96 4.60
C ASN A 169 -3.87 -26.99 5.41
N TRP A 170 -3.52 -25.72 5.42
CA TRP A 170 -4.22 -24.62 6.05
C TRP A 170 -5.62 -24.46 5.49
N ILE A 171 -5.77 -24.43 4.15
CA ILE A 171 -7.06 -24.45 3.48
C ILE A 171 -7.83 -25.70 3.89
N LYS A 172 -7.17 -26.88 3.94
CA LYS A 172 -7.78 -28.13 4.41
C LYS A 172 -8.14 -28.12 5.90
N ALA A 173 -7.36 -27.47 6.76
CA ALA A 173 -7.65 -27.37 8.19
C ALA A 173 -8.86 -26.47 8.46
N ILE A 174 -9.01 -25.38 7.72
CA ILE A 174 -10.18 -24.48 7.81
C ILE A 174 -11.44 -25.21 7.29
N TYR A 175 -11.33 -25.99 6.21
CA TYR A 175 -12.45 -26.77 5.69
C TYR A 175 -12.89 -27.89 6.67
N LYS A 176 -11.97 -28.57 7.35
CA LYS A 176 -12.33 -29.54 8.39
C LYS A 176 -13.03 -28.93 9.59
N GLY A 177 -12.72 -27.66 9.93
CA GLY A 177 -13.40 -26.93 10.99
C GLY A 177 -14.84 -26.52 10.66
N THR A 178 -15.17 -26.32 9.36
CA THR A 178 -16.52 -25.93 8.93
C THR A 178 -17.48 -27.09 8.80
N ASP A 179 -17.02 -28.29 8.54
CA ASP A 179 -17.88 -29.51 8.48
C ASP A 179 -18.43 -29.94 9.85
N ASN A 180 -17.78 -29.53 10.94
CA ASN A 180 -18.29 -29.79 12.29
C ASN A 180 -19.47 -28.90 12.71
N TYR A 181 -19.68 -27.75 12.05
CA TYR A 181 -20.81 -26.85 12.34
C TYR A 181 -22.13 -27.27 11.65
N SER A 182 -22.05 -28.12 10.62
CA SER A 182 -23.26 -28.63 9.95
C SER A 182 -23.90 -29.83 10.65
N LYS A 183 -23.25 -30.42 11.67
CA LYS A 183 -23.77 -31.59 12.41
C LYS A 183 -24.45 -31.28 13.73
N THR A 184 -24.48 -30.03 14.20
CA THR A 184 -25.12 -29.61 15.45
C THR A 184 -26.37 -28.77 15.24
N GLY A 185 -27.13 -29.04 14.21
CA GLY A 185 -28.39 -28.35 13.91
C GLY A 185 -29.49 -29.28 13.47
N ASN A 186 -29.89 -30.18 14.36
CA ASN A 186 -31.26 -30.74 14.46
C ASN A 186 -31.52 -31.08 15.92
N PRO A 187 -32.62 -30.79 16.53
CA PRO A 187 -33.93 -31.35 16.22
C PRO A 187 -34.90 -30.38 15.58
#